data_0a98aad5e1457ef4ce0f018a0b00e017
#
_entry.id   0a98aad5e1457ef4ce0f018a0b00e017
#
_cell.length_a   1.000
_cell.length_b   1.000
_cell.length_c   1.000
_cell.angle_alpha   90.00
_cell.angle_beta   90.00
_cell.angle_gamma   90.00
#
_symmetry.space_group_name_H-M   'P 1'
#
loop_
_entity.id
_entity.type
_entity.pdbx_description
1 polymer ?
#
loop_
_entity_poly.entity_id
_entity_poly.type
_entity_poly.pdbx_seq_one_letter_code
_entity_poly.pdbx_strand_id
1 'polypeptide(L)'
;MSEPTIDVSVVIACFNAVSTLPAQLQALAEQRDAPAFEIVLVDDGSTDASVVVASGYRQVLPKLRVLAVPHRGNVAAVRNEGVRRARGGDVLFCDADDVVGPDWVASMVMALRAHDLVAGPFELTRLNPPWAVAAGNLDQTEGLQHAGFLPFAGGGNLGVRRQVFETLGGFDASLPALEDTDLCFAAQLGGHDLVFVPQAVVHVRLRHSYRALYRQGYGWGLGTAALHRKYLAAGMPLPSRLRHLAGWLLVLPRLLAARDRARLGRWWFALGWRVGRLRGNARYRLLLF
;
A
#
# COMPACT_ATOMS: atom_id res chain seq x y z
N MET A 1 25.73 2.29 29.33
CA MET A 1 25.73 2.19 27.86
C MET A 1 24.40 2.77 27.41
N SER A 2 24.39 3.88 26.66
CA SER A 2 23.16 4.41 26.06
C SER A 2 22.58 3.35 25.12
N GLU A 3 21.26 3.12 25.16
CA GLU A 3 20.60 2.31 24.13
C GLU A 3 20.96 2.88 22.75
N PRO A 4 21.28 2.02 21.75
CA PRO A 4 21.57 2.50 20.42
C PRO A 4 20.35 3.24 19.89
N THR A 5 20.58 4.45 19.38
CA THR A 5 19.54 5.25 18.73
C THR A 5 18.89 4.44 17.62
N ILE A 6 17.56 4.46 17.56
CA ILE A 6 16.80 3.84 16.47
C ILE A 6 16.68 4.88 15.37
N ASP A 7 17.30 4.61 14.22
CA ASP A 7 17.28 5.55 13.09
C ASP A 7 15.97 5.46 12.31
N VAL A 8 15.43 4.24 12.15
CA VAL A 8 14.26 3.98 11.32
C VAL A 8 13.30 2.98 11.97
N SER A 9 12.00 3.19 11.76
CA SER A 9 10.93 2.28 12.19
C SER A 9 10.22 1.68 10.98
N VAL A 10 10.18 0.35 10.92
CA VAL A 10 9.38 -0.40 9.95
C VAL A 10 8.00 -0.63 10.56
N VAL A 11 6.95 -0.07 9.97
CA VAL A 11 5.57 -0.18 10.42
C VAL A 11 4.83 -1.20 9.56
N ILE A 12 4.27 -2.23 10.20
CA ILE A 12 3.52 -3.30 9.55
C ILE A 12 2.11 -3.35 10.13
N ALA A 13 1.10 -3.12 9.29
CA ALA A 13 -0.28 -3.41 9.64
C ALA A 13 -0.56 -4.91 9.45
N CYS A 14 -1.12 -5.57 10.46
CA CYS A 14 -1.36 -7.00 10.47
C CYS A 14 -2.81 -7.32 10.82
N PHE A 15 -3.45 -8.18 10.03
CA PHE A 15 -4.75 -8.77 10.34
C PHE A 15 -4.87 -10.14 9.69
N ASN A 16 -4.99 -11.19 10.53
CA ASN A 16 -5.13 -12.58 10.08
C ASN A 16 -4.08 -13.01 9.03
N ALA A 17 -2.81 -12.81 9.35
CA ALA A 17 -1.66 -13.04 8.45
C ALA A 17 -0.79 -14.24 8.86
N VAL A 18 -1.30 -15.19 9.66
CA VAL A 18 -0.53 -16.31 10.21
C VAL A 18 0.25 -17.10 9.16
N SER A 19 -0.27 -17.22 7.95
CA SER A 19 0.36 -17.98 6.86
C SER A 19 1.41 -17.21 6.07
N THR A 20 1.43 -15.89 6.13
CA THR A 20 2.29 -15.02 5.31
C THR A 20 3.33 -14.27 6.14
N LEU A 21 2.96 -13.82 7.33
CA LEU A 21 3.78 -13.05 8.24
C LEU A 21 5.17 -13.67 8.54
N PRO A 22 5.33 -15.01 8.69
CA PRO A 22 6.65 -15.60 8.91
C PRO A 22 7.66 -15.24 7.82
N ALA A 23 7.25 -15.27 6.55
CA ALA A 23 8.14 -14.96 5.43
C ALA A 23 8.58 -13.48 5.44
N GLN A 24 7.69 -12.56 5.79
CA GLN A 24 8.01 -11.14 5.91
C GLN A 24 8.95 -10.86 7.09
N LEU A 25 8.69 -11.43 8.26
CA LEU A 25 9.56 -11.25 9.43
C LEU A 25 10.94 -11.88 9.22
N GLN A 26 11.01 -13.02 8.56
CA GLN A 26 12.28 -13.64 8.18
C GLN A 26 13.08 -12.75 7.24
N ALA A 27 12.45 -12.18 6.21
CA ALA A 27 13.10 -11.26 5.28
C ALA A 27 13.61 -9.98 5.99
N LEU A 28 12.89 -9.50 7.00
CA LEU A 28 13.34 -8.37 7.83
C LEU A 28 14.49 -8.75 8.77
N ALA A 29 14.55 -9.99 9.25
CA ALA A 29 15.68 -10.48 10.04
C ALA A 29 16.96 -10.66 9.19
N GLU A 30 16.82 -10.86 7.90
CA GLU A 30 17.90 -11.08 6.93
C GLU A 30 18.33 -9.81 6.16
N GLN A 31 17.91 -8.62 6.62
CA GLN A 31 18.30 -7.35 5.97
C GLN A 31 19.82 -7.15 6.02
N ARG A 32 20.39 -6.71 4.89
CA ARG A 32 21.82 -6.46 4.71
C ARG A 32 22.12 -4.98 4.88
N ASP A 33 23.25 -4.66 5.45
CA ASP A 33 23.78 -3.29 5.59
C ASP A 33 22.76 -2.27 6.13
N ALA A 34 21.74 -2.76 6.81
CA ALA A 34 20.68 -1.94 7.37
C ALA A 34 21.19 -1.17 8.61
N PRO A 35 20.86 0.12 8.76
CA PRO A 35 21.08 0.82 10.01
C PRO A 35 20.27 0.20 11.14
N ALA A 36 20.44 0.70 12.35
CA ALA A 36 19.67 0.23 13.50
C ALA A 36 18.17 0.54 13.33
N PHE A 37 17.33 -0.45 13.15
CA PHE A 37 15.88 -0.29 12.99
C PHE A 37 15.07 -1.07 14.01
N GLU A 38 13.85 -0.60 14.27
CA GLU A 38 12.81 -1.36 14.97
C GLU A 38 11.71 -1.79 14.01
N ILE A 39 10.95 -2.79 14.40
CA ILE A 39 9.72 -3.18 13.74
C ILE A 39 8.55 -2.91 14.67
N VAL A 40 7.57 -2.16 14.22
CA VAL A 40 6.31 -1.88 14.90
C VAL A 40 5.20 -2.60 14.15
N LEU A 41 4.91 -3.83 14.57
CA LEU A 41 3.80 -4.61 14.03
C LEU A 41 2.54 -4.25 14.80
N VAL A 42 1.54 -3.71 14.10
CA VAL A 42 0.25 -3.34 14.66
C VAL A 42 -0.79 -4.37 14.25
N ASP A 43 -1.21 -5.18 15.20
CA ASP A 43 -2.24 -6.19 15.01
C ASP A 43 -3.64 -5.57 15.15
N ASP A 44 -4.41 -5.57 14.07
CA ASP A 44 -5.77 -5.02 13.99
C ASP A 44 -6.83 -6.03 14.49
N GLY A 45 -6.57 -6.65 15.63
CA GLY A 45 -7.51 -7.60 16.25
C GLY A 45 -7.60 -8.93 15.51
N SER A 46 -6.46 -9.52 15.13
CA SER A 46 -6.43 -10.86 14.51
C SER A 46 -7.09 -11.91 15.39
N THR A 47 -7.80 -12.82 14.73
CA THR A 47 -8.47 -13.97 15.35
C THR A 47 -7.70 -15.29 15.13
N ASP A 48 -6.61 -15.23 14.35
CA ASP A 48 -5.70 -16.35 14.11
C ASP A 48 -4.44 -16.24 15.00
N ALA A 49 -3.44 -17.09 14.76
CA ALA A 49 -2.20 -17.12 15.54
C ALA A 49 -1.16 -16.06 15.11
N SER A 50 -1.53 -14.99 14.38
CA SER A 50 -0.59 -13.97 13.88
C SER A 50 0.25 -13.34 14.99
N VAL A 51 -0.36 -12.97 16.13
CA VAL A 51 0.33 -12.38 17.28
C VAL A 51 1.31 -13.35 17.93
N VAL A 52 0.94 -14.64 18.01
CA VAL A 52 1.81 -15.69 18.56
C VAL A 52 3.03 -15.87 17.66
N VAL A 53 2.82 -15.97 16.35
CA VAL A 53 3.88 -16.06 15.34
C VAL A 53 4.83 -14.86 15.45
N ALA A 54 4.30 -13.64 15.43
CA ALA A 54 5.11 -12.42 15.56
C ALA A 54 5.95 -12.43 16.86
N SER A 55 5.35 -12.84 17.97
CA SER A 55 6.04 -12.89 19.27
C SER A 55 7.21 -13.86 19.27
N GLY A 56 7.13 -14.98 18.54
CA GLY A 56 8.22 -15.94 18.37
C GLY A 56 9.45 -15.37 17.67
N TYR A 57 9.28 -14.37 16.81
CA TYR A 57 10.40 -13.72 16.12
C TYR A 57 11.22 -12.75 16.97
N ARG A 58 10.81 -12.43 18.20
CA ARG A 58 11.58 -11.53 19.09
C ARG A 58 12.98 -12.03 19.41
N GLN A 59 13.26 -13.32 19.28
CA GLN A 59 14.61 -13.89 19.49
C GLN A 59 15.59 -13.45 18.38
N VAL A 60 15.13 -13.37 17.13
CA VAL A 60 15.93 -12.96 15.97
C VAL A 60 15.74 -11.49 15.59
N LEU A 61 14.64 -10.90 16.03
CA LEU A 61 14.29 -9.48 15.85
C LEU A 61 14.06 -8.83 17.23
N PRO A 62 15.12 -8.57 18.02
CA PRO A 62 14.97 -8.11 19.41
C PRO A 62 14.28 -6.75 19.56
N LYS A 63 14.25 -5.93 18.49
CA LYS A 63 13.53 -4.65 18.44
C LYS A 63 12.13 -4.76 17.81
N LEU A 64 11.58 -5.97 17.66
CA LEU A 64 10.21 -6.19 17.23
C LEU A 64 9.23 -5.90 18.37
N ARG A 65 8.34 -4.97 18.14
CA ARG A 65 7.25 -4.60 19.04
C ARG A 65 5.92 -4.97 18.40
N VAL A 66 5.13 -5.77 19.08
CA VAL A 66 3.78 -6.16 18.64
C VAL A 66 2.78 -5.36 19.46
N LEU A 67 1.95 -4.59 18.80
CA LEU A 67 0.90 -3.75 19.36
C LEU A 67 -0.45 -4.31 18.93
N ALA A 68 -1.23 -4.82 19.86
CA ALA A 68 -2.60 -5.24 19.58
C ALA A 68 -3.55 -4.03 19.75
N VAL A 69 -4.39 -3.80 18.75
CA VAL A 69 -5.43 -2.77 18.78
C VAL A 69 -6.80 -3.41 18.52
N PRO A 70 -7.90 -2.81 18.98
CA PRO A 70 -9.22 -3.25 18.59
C PRO A 70 -9.39 -3.18 17.07
N HIS A 71 -10.06 -4.20 16.48
CA HIS A 71 -10.25 -4.27 15.03
C HIS A 71 -10.91 -2.99 14.49
N ARG A 72 -10.23 -2.32 13.59
CA ARG A 72 -10.67 -1.08 12.95
C ARG A 72 -11.11 -1.30 11.51
N GLY A 73 -10.60 -2.35 10.86
CA GLY A 73 -10.84 -2.64 9.45
C GLY A 73 -10.36 -1.53 8.50
N ASN A 74 -9.39 -0.73 8.96
CA ASN A 74 -8.88 0.44 8.24
C ASN A 74 -7.35 0.50 8.35
N VAL A 75 -6.67 0.17 7.26
CA VAL A 75 -5.20 0.08 7.22
C VAL A 75 -4.53 1.43 7.51
N ALA A 76 -5.11 2.55 7.08
CA ALA A 76 -4.61 3.89 7.38
C ALA A 76 -4.56 4.15 8.88
N ALA A 77 -5.66 3.86 9.60
CA ALA A 77 -5.72 4.03 11.05
C ALA A 77 -4.73 3.13 11.78
N VAL A 78 -4.53 1.91 11.28
CA VAL A 78 -3.58 0.93 11.85
C VAL A 78 -2.14 1.39 11.64
N ARG A 79 -1.77 1.81 10.41
CA ARG A 79 -0.43 2.35 10.10
C ARG A 79 -0.15 3.64 10.89
N ASN A 80 -1.12 4.54 11.01
CA ASN A 80 -1.00 5.76 11.82
C ASN A 80 -0.71 5.44 13.30
N GLU A 81 -1.37 4.42 13.86
CA GLU A 81 -1.08 3.96 15.22
C GLU A 81 0.38 3.45 15.34
N GLY A 82 0.85 2.73 14.32
CA GLY A 82 2.24 2.27 14.24
C GLY A 82 3.23 3.42 14.27
N VAL A 83 3.02 4.45 13.44
CA VAL A 83 3.88 5.63 13.40
C VAL A 83 3.87 6.38 14.73
N ARG A 84 2.71 6.54 15.36
CA ARG A 84 2.59 7.19 16.67
C ARG A 84 3.41 6.49 17.76
N ARG A 85 3.63 5.19 17.62
CA ARG A 85 4.44 4.36 18.54
C ARG A 85 5.88 4.16 18.07
N ALA A 86 6.19 4.56 16.84
CA ALA A 86 7.53 4.48 16.26
C ALA A 86 8.50 5.42 17.00
N ARG A 87 9.79 5.04 16.99
CA ARG A 87 10.88 5.79 17.64
C ARG A 87 11.87 6.37 16.62
N GLY A 88 11.91 5.79 15.41
CA GLY A 88 12.80 6.21 14.33
C GLY A 88 12.45 7.58 13.76
N GLY A 89 13.46 8.27 13.26
CA GLY A 89 13.33 9.54 12.51
C GLY A 89 12.74 9.34 11.12
N ASP A 90 12.93 8.14 10.55
CA ASP A 90 12.35 7.71 9.29
C ASP A 90 11.35 6.58 9.53
N VAL A 91 10.32 6.49 8.70
CA VAL A 91 9.29 5.45 8.77
C VAL A 91 9.19 4.75 7.42
N LEU A 92 9.29 3.43 7.45
CA LEU A 92 9.09 2.56 6.29
C LEU A 92 7.81 1.74 6.48
N PHE A 93 7.06 1.55 5.41
CA PHE A 93 5.83 0.76 5.40
C PHE A 93 5.99 -0.44 4.47
N CYS A 94 5.63 -1.61 4.95
CA CYS A 94 5.43 -2.83 4.17
C CYS A 94 4.24 -3.62 4.72
N ASP A 95 3.69 -4.53 3.91
CA ASP A 95 2.51 -5.29 4.30
C ASP A 95 2.89 -6.64 4.92
N ALA A 96 2.03 -7.19 5.79
CA ALA A 96 2.25 -8.45 6.50
C ALA A 96 2.15 -9.69 5.59
N ASP A 97 1.62 -9.55 4.38
CA ASP A 97 1.45 -10.62 3.41
C ASP A 97 2.47 -10.58 2.26
N ASP A 98 3.41 -9.63 2.28
CA ASP A 98 4.47 -9.46 1.28
C ASP A 98 5.84 -9.96 1.81
N VAL A 99 6.90 -9.79 1.01
CA VAL A 99 8.28 -10.11 1.40
C VAL A 99 9.24 -9.04 0.88
N VAL A 100 9.90 -8.34 1.77
CA VAL A 100 10.91 -7.33 1.41
C VAL A 100 12.17 -7.96 0.85
N GLY A 101 12.85 -7.28 -0.08
CA GLY A 101 14.17 -7.68 -0.58
C GLY A 101 15.27 -7.51 0.46
N PRO A 102 16.45 -8.16 0.27
CA PRO A 102 17.52 -8.18 1.28
C PRO A 102 18.15 -6.81 1.56
N ASP A 103 18.09 -5.89 0.62
CA ASP A 103 18.70 -4.55 0.72
C ASP A 103 17.63 -3.45 0.90
N TRP A 104 16.39 -3.83 1.22
CA TRP A 104 15.24 -2.93 1.24
C TRP A 104 15.38 -1.82 2.26
N VAL A 105 15.69 -2.14 3.53
CA VAL A 105 15.85 -1.11 4.59
C VAL A 105 17.00 -0.18 4.27
N ALA A 106 18.16 -0.71 3.89
CA ALA A 106 19.34 0.09 3.57
C ALA A 106 19.09 1.05 2.40
N SER A 107 18.46 0.57 1.32
CA SER A 107 18.15 1.37 0.13
C SER A 107 17.16 2.49 0.43
N MET A 108 16.09 2.21 1.17
CA MET A 108 15.10 3.19 1.57
C MET A 108 15.71 4.30 2.44
N VAL A 109 16.46 3.89 3.47
CA VAL A 109 17.08 4.86 4.40
C VAL A 109 18.13 5.71 3.69
N MET A 110 18.93 5.13 2.80
CA MET A 110 19.90 5.88 2.01
C MET A 110 19.21 6.97 1.17
N ALA A 111 18.10 6.65 0.54
CA ALA A 111 17.33 7.61 -0.27
C ALA A 111 16.67 8.69 0.60
N LEU A 112 16.14 8.34 1.79
CA LEU A 112 15.53 9.31 2.72
C LEU A 112 16.54 10.34 3.30
N ARG A 113 17.85 10.11 3.17
CA ARG A 113 18.86 11.14 3.53
C ARG A 113 18.77 12.38 2.66
N ALA A 114 18.34 12.22 1.40
CA ALA A 114 18.26 13.30 0.42
C ALA A 114 16.81 13.67 0.03
N HIS A 115 15.85 12.80 0.30
CA HIS A 115 14.47 12.92 -0.15
C HIS A 115 13.49 12.80 1.00
N ASP A 116 12.27 13.31 0.81
CA ASP A 116 11.23 13.34 1.84
C ASP A 116 10.35 12.08 1.84
N LEU A 117 9.96 11.61 0.64
CA LEU A 117 9.25 10.37 0.41
C LEU A 117 9.98 9.52 -0.62
N VAL A 118 10.02 8.23 -0.39
CA VAL A 118 10.65 7.25 -1.27
C VAL A 118 9.77 6.03 -1.45
N ALA A 119 9.83 5.38 -2.61
CA ALA A 119 9.09 4.15 -2.87
C ALA A 119 9.90 3.23 -3.79
N GLY A 120 9.81 1.93 -3.58
CA GLY A 120 10.51 0.94 -4.40
C GLY A 120 9.58 0.17 -5.32
N PRO A 121 10.16 -0.69 -6.18
CA PRO A 121 9.39 -1.53 -7.09
C PRO A 121 8.63 -2.63 -6.38
N PHE A 122 7.47 -2.99 -6.93
CA PHE A 122 6.77 -4.24 -6.65
C PHE A 122 7.25 -5.33 -7.61
N GLU A 123 7.86 -6.39 -7.08
CA GLU A 123 8.16 -7.60 -7.82
C GLU A 123 6.96 -8.56 -7.68
N LEU A 124 6.39 -8.99 -8.81
CA LEU A 124 5.11 -9.68 -8.84
C LEU A 124 5.21 -11.18 -9.15
N THR A 125 6.37 -11.68 -9.55
CA THR A 125 6.48 -13.06 -10.08
C THR A 125 6.76 -14.09 -8.99
N ARG A 126 7.56 -13.75 -7.99
CA ARG A 126 8.04 -14.66 -6.94
C ARG A 126 6.92 -15.30 -6.10
N LEU A 127 5.90 -14.51 -5.72
CA LEU A 127 4.85 -14.94 -4.79
C LEU A 127 3.53 -15.29 -5.48
N ASN A 128 3.46 -15.21 -6.81
CA ASN A 128 2.19 -15.27 -7.52
C ASN A 128 2.22 -16.25 -8.70
N PRO A 129 1.09 -16.92 -8.96
CA PRO A 129 0.96 -17.71 -10.17
C PRO A 129 0.90 -16.80 -11.42
N PRO A 130 1.37 -17.27 -12.59
CA PRO A 130 1.44 -16.46 -13.82
C PRO A 130 0.13 -15.79 -14.22
N TRP A 131 -1.03 -16.42 -13.98
CA TRP A 131 -2.32 -15.83 -14.30
C TRP A 131 -2.66 -14.60 -13.46
N ALA A 132 -2.22 -14.55 -12.17
CA ALA A 132 -2.46 -13.42 -11.29
C ALA A 132 -1.60 -12.22 -11.71
N VAL A 133 -0.34 -12.47 -12.08
CA VAL A 133 0.55 -11.46 -12.66
C VAL A 133 -0.04 -10.93 -13.97
N ALA A 134 -0.44 -11.81 -14.87
CA ALA A 134 -1.06 -11.44 -16.14
C ALA A 134 -2.43 -10.75 -16.00
N ALA A 135 -3.12 -10.90 -14.87
CA ALA A 135 -4.33 -10.13 -14.57
C ALA A 135 -4.05 -8.63 -14.40
N GLY A 136 -2.84 -8.23 -14.00
CA GLY A 136 -2.22 -6.91 -14.09
C GLY A 136 -3.08 -5.74 -13.59
N ASN A 137 -3.06 -5.48 -12.30
CA ASN A 137 -3.75 -4.33 -11.69
C ASN A 137 -2.83 -3.54 -10.73
N LEU A 138 -1.55 -3.91 -10.66
CA LEU A 138 -0.50 -3.16 -9.99
C LEU A 138 0.58 -2.79 -11.00
N ASP A 139 0.96 -1.53 -11.02
CA ASP A 139 1.93 -0.95 -11.96
C ASP A 139 2.93 -0.06 -11.19
N GLN A 140 3.80 -0.69 -10.41
CA GLN A 140 4.91 -0.05 -9.70
C GLN A 140 6.17 -0.92 -9.86
N THR A 141 6.34 -1.50 -11.03
CA THR A 141 7.43 -2.45 -11.28
C THR A 141 8.73 -1.76 -11.71
N GLU A 142 8.62 -0.66 -12.45
CA GLU A 142 9.77 0.06 -13.02
C GLU A 142 9.77 1.57 -12.67
N GLY A 143 8.80 2.04 -11.89
CA GLY A 143 8.68 3.45 -11.54
C GLY A 143 7.46 3.74 -10.67
N LEU A 144 7.28 5.01 -10.35
CA LEU A 144 6.08 5.50 -9.67
C LEU A 144 4.84 5.32 -10.54
N GLN A 145 3.71 5.09 -9.90
CA GLN A 145 2.42 5.01 -10.59
C GLN A 145 1.92 6.39 -11.00
N HIS A 146 1.19 6.45 -12.12
CA HIS A 146 0.58 7.68 -12.62
C HIS A 146 -0.88 7.44 -12.99
N ALA A 147 -1.78 8.25 -12.42
CA ALA A 147 -3.21 8.21 -12.73
C ALA A 147 -3.73 9.51 -13.35
N GLY A 148 -2.87 10.23 -14.08
CA GLY A 148 -3.22 11.46 -14.78
C GLY A 148 -3.27 12.72 -13.91
N PHE A 149 -2.71 12.68 -12.70
CA PHE A 149 -2.52 13.84 -11.80
C PHE A 149 -1.07 13.90 -11.34
N LEU A 150 -0.78 13.57 -10.11
CA LEU A 150 0.58 13.48 -9.57
C LEU A 150 1.05 12.03 -9.52
N PRO A 151 2.37 11.77 -9.54
CA PRO A 151 2.90 10.43 -9.28
C PRO A 151 2.54 9.96 -7.86
N PHE A 152 2.41 8.64 -7.68
CA PHE A 152 2.13 8.05 -6.39
C PHE A 152 2.73 6.64 -6.27
N ALA A 153 2.73 6.11 -5.07
CA ALA A 153 3.19 4.78 -4.75
C ALA A 153 2.24 4.07 -3.78
N GLY A 154 2.25 2.74 -3.82
CA GLY A 154 1.49 1.91 -2.90
C GLY A 154 2.14 1.83 -1.53
N GLY A 155 1.33 1.90 -0.49
CA GLY A 155 1.76 1.91 0.91
C GLY A 155 2.42 0.62 1.41
N GLY A 156 2.45 -0.44 0.60
CA GLY A 156 3.20 -1.66 0.88
C GLY A 156 4.70 -1.57 0.53
N ASN A 157 5.16 -0.45 -0.06
CA ASN A 157 6.58 -0.18 -0.34
C ASN A 157 6.82 1.32 -0.37
N LEU A 158 6.66 1.97 0.78
CA LEU A 158 6.76 3.42 0.94
C LEU A 158 7.64 3.75 2.15
N GLY A 159 8.52 4.74 2.00
CA GLY A 159 9.29 5.34 3.07
C GLY A 159 9.03 6.84 3.16
N VAL A 160 9.06 7.39 4.35
CA VAL A 160 8.83 8.82 4.59
C VAL A 160 9.61 9.29 5.82
N ARG A 161 10.14 10.51 5.76
CA ARG A 161 10.65 11.18 6.97
C ARG A 161 9.50 11.39 7.94
N ARG A 162 9.68 10.97 9.18
CA ARG A 162 8.63 11.04 10.20
C ARG A 162 8.06 12.45 10.37
N GLN A 163 8.91 13.47 10.37
CA GLN A 163 8.50 14.87 10.49
C GLN A 163 7.54 15.28 9.36
N VAL A 164 7.84 14.85 8.12
CA VAL A 164 6.97 15.12 6.96
C VAL A 164 5.63 14.40 7.11
N PHE A 165 5.66 13.12 7.49
CA PHE A 165 4.44 12.34 7.73
C PHE A 165 3.53 13.00 8.78
N GLU A 166 4.11 13.46 9.89
CA GLU A 166 3.39 14.14 10.98
C GLU A 166 2.83 15.50 10.54
N THR A 167 3.62 16.29 9.78
CA THR A 167 3.18 17.59 9.23
C THR A 167 1.99 17.45 8.27
N LEU A 168 1.98 16.37 7.48
CA LEU A 168 0.88 16.06 6.57
C LEU A 168 -0.36 15.49 7.28
N GLY A 169 -0.26 15.18 8.58
CA GLY A 169 -1.33 14.57 9.37
C GLY A 169 -1.45 13.05 9.21
N GLY A 170 -0.47 12.40 8.59
CA GLY A 170 -0.43 10.97 8.34
C GLY A 170 -1.37 10.50 7.23
N PHE A 171 -1.72 9.21 7.26
CA PHE A 171 -2.71 8.66 6.33
C PHE A 171 -4.12 9.12 6.69
N ASP A 172 -4.90 9.55 5.71
CA ASP A 172 -6.30 9.96 5.91
C ASP A 172 -7.20 8.73 6.11
N ALA A 173 -7.49 8.42 7.39
CA ALA A 173 -8.32 7.28 7.77
C ALA A 173 -9.82 7.47 7.42
N SER A 174 -10.24 8.63 6.91
CA SER A 174 -11.60 8.85 6.42
C SER A 174 -11.80 8.29 4.99
N LEU A 175 -10.70 8.05 4.29
CA LEU A 175 -10.73 7.47 2.95
C LEU A 175 -11.05 5.97 3.01
N PRO A 176 -11.89 5.48 2.09
CA PRO A 176 -12.24 4.06 2.04
C PRO A 176 -11.12 3.17 1.48
N ALA A 177 -10.17 3.76 0.76
CA ALA A 177 -8.96 3.18 0.18
C ALA A 177 -8.12 4.28 -0.48
N LEU A 178 -6.90 3.96 -0.93
CA LEU A 178 -5.96 4.87 -1.58
C LEU A 178 -5.45 5.99 -0.65
N GLU A 179 -5.32 5.67 0.63
CA GLU A 179 -4.71 6.54 1.64
C GLU A 179 -3.23 6.80 1.35
N ASP A 180 -2.57 5.86 0.71
CA ASP A 180 -1.18 5.94 0.24
C ASP A 180 -1.04 6.91 -0.94
N THR A 181 -1.93 6.81 -1.92
CA THR A 181 -2.03 7.75 -3.04
C THR A 181 -2.32 9.17 -2.52
N ASP A 182 -3.21 9.29 -1.54
CA ASP A 182 -3.55 10.56 -0.88
C ASP A 182 -2.32 11.19 -0.21
N LEU A 183 -1.56 10.40 0.57
CA LEU A 183 -0.34 10.87 1.22
C LEU A 183 0.69 11.36 0.18
N CYS A 184 0.88 10.61 -0.92
CA CYS A 184 1.78 11.01 -2.00
C CYS A 184 1.36 12.32 -2.66
N PHE A 185 0.06 12.53 -2.88
CA PHE A 185 -0.45 13.77 -3.45
C PHE A 185 -0.32 14.94 -2.47
N ALA A 186 -0.69 14.74 -1.20
CA ALA A 186 -0.58 15.76 -0.17
C ALA A 186 0.87 16.22 0.02
N ALA A 187 1.82 15.28 0.02
CA ALA A 187 3.24 15.57 0.12
C ALA A 187 3.73 16.47 -1.02
N GLN A 188 3.46 16.07 -2.27
CA GLN A 188 3.92 16.83 -3.45
C GLN A 188 3.25 18.21 -3.54
N LEU A 189 1.98 18.33 -3.19
CA LEU A 189 1.29 19.63 -3.11
C LEU A 189 1.83 20.49 -1.97
N GLY A 190 2.37 19.88 -0.92
CA GLY A 190 3.08 20.54 0.17
C GLY A 190 4.54 20.90 -0.14
N GLY A 191 5.02 20.60 -1.36
CA GLY A 191 6.40 20.90 -1.78
C GLY A 191 7.44 19.83 -1.43
N HIS A 192 7.01 18.66 -0.95
CA HIS A 192 7.88 17.50 -0.68
C HIS A 192 8.05 16.63 -1.91
N ASP A 193 9.23 16.06 -2.10
CA ASP A 193 9.50 15.17 -3.22
C ASP A 193 9.11 13.71 -2.95
N LEU A 194 8.78 12.99 -4.02
CA LEU A 194 8.57 11.55 -4.01
C LEU A 194 9.48 10.91 -5.05
N VAL A 195 10.39 10.03 -4.61
CA VAL A 195 11.43 9.44 -5.45
C VAL A 195 11.32 7.93 -5.51
N PHE A 196 11.56 7.37 -6.70
CA PHE A 196 11.60 5.92 -6.91
C PHE A 196 13.00 5.37 -6.65
N VAL A 197 13.08 4.29 -5.86
CA VAL A 197 14.32 3.63 -5.41
C VAL A 197 14.35 2.20 -5.97
N PRO A 198 14.97 1.96 -7.12
CA PRO A 198 14.92 0.66 -7.81
C PRO A 198 15.44 -0.53 -7.00
N GLN A 199 16.33 -0.28 -6.04
CA GLN A 199 16.93 -1.32 -5.19
C GLN A 199 16.03 -1.76 -4.04
N ALA A 200 15.04 -0.95 -3.66
CA ALA A 200 14.14 -1.21 -2.55
C ALA A 200 12.97 -2.11 -2.98
N VAL A 201 13.27 -3.34 -3.34
CA VAL A 201 12.30 -4.30 -3.89
C VAL A 201 11.39 -4.86 -2.79
N VAL A 202 10.08 -4.96 -3.09
CA VAL A 202 9.11 -5.75 -2.31
C VAL A 202 8.46 -6.77 -3.22
N HIS A 203 8.51 -8.05 -2.85
CA HIS A 203 7.77 -9.13 -3.49
C HIS A 203 6.33 -9.10 -2.99
N VAL A 204 5.40 -8.71 -3.84
CA VAL A 204 4.00 -8.49 -3.47
C VAL A 204 3.15 -9.73 -3.71
N ARG A 205 2.26 -10.02 -2.79
CA ARG A 205 1.25 -11.08 -2.93
C ARG A 205 -0.06 -10.51 -3.50
N LEU A 206 -0.36 -10.90 -4.72
CA LEU A 206 -1.59 -10.50 -5.42
C LEU A 206 -2.82 -11.25 -4.91
N ARG A 207 -4.00 -10.76 -5.23
CA ARG A 207 -5.26 -11.44 -4.91
C ARG A 207 -5.53 -12.60 -5.85
N HIS A 208 -5.74 -13.81 -5.30
CA HIS A 208 -5.87 -15.06 -6.06
C HIS A 208 -7.32 -15.55 -6.23
N SER A 209 -8.32 -14.74 -5.90
CA SER A 209 -9.73 -15.08 -6.15
C SER A 209 -10.47 -13.93 -6.82
N TYR A 210 -11.43 -14.26 -7.68
CA TYR A 210 -12.26 -13.26 -8.38
C TYR A 210 -13.03 -12.37 -7.41
N ARG A 211 -13.51 -12.93 -6.29
CA ARG A 211 -14.17 -12.16 -5.24
C ARG A 211 -13.23 -11.14 -4.60
N ALA A 212 -11.97 -11.52 -4.33
CA ALA A 212 -10.98 -10.61 -3.76
C ALA A 212 -10.57 -9.52 -4.76
N LEU A 213 -10.40 -9.86 -6.05
CA LEU A 213 -10.14 -8.91 -7.12
C LEU A 213 -11.29 -7.91 -7.28
N TYR A 214 -12.54 -8.38 -7.26
CA TYR A 214 -13.72 -7.50 -7.29
C TYR A 214 -13.72 -6.53 -6.09
N ARG A 215 -13.50 -7.05 -4.86
CA ARG A 215 -13.48 -6.23 -3.65
C ARG A 215 -12.36 -5.17 -3.69
N GLN A 216 -11.19 -5.57 -4.15
CA GLN A 216 -10.05 -4.65 -4.32
C GLN A 216 -10.40 -3.55 -5.33
N GLY A 217 -10.90 -3.93 -6.52
CA GLY A 217 -11.35 -2.98 -7.53
C GLY A 217 -12.45 -2.05 -6.98
N TYR A 218 -13.43 -2.60 -6.25
CA TYR A 218 -14.50 -1.80 -5.63
C TYR A 218 -13.96 -0.76 -4.65
N GLY A 219 -13.05 -1.16 -3.76
CA GLY A 219 -12.39 -0.25 -2.82
C GLY A 219 -11.64 0.86 -3.54
N TRP A 220 -10.83 0.49 -4.53
CA TRP A 220 -10.07 1.47 -5.32
C TRP A 220 -10.96 2.41 -6.14
N GLY A 221 -12.06 1.91 -6.69
CA GLY A 221 -13.04 2.75 -7.38
C GLY A 221 -13.69 3.77 -6.45
N LEU A 222 -14.05 3.36 -5.25
CA LEU A 222 -14.62 4.22 -4.21
C LEU A 222 -13.60 5.27 -3.72
N GLY A 223 -12.34 4.84 -3.47
CA GLY A 223 -11.22 5.71 -3.12
C GLY A 223 -10.90 6.74 -4.21
N THR A 224 -10.91 6.31 -5.49
CA THR A 224 -10.70 7.22 -6.62
C THR A 224 -11.73 8.36 -6.64
N ALA A 225 -13.00 8.09 -6.33
CA ALA A 225 -14.01 9.14 -6.24
C ALA A 225 -13.74 10.08 -5.04
N ALA A 226 -13.31 9.54 -3.90
CA ALA A 226 -12.92 10.34 -2.74
C ALA A 226 -11.74 11.26 -3.05
N LEU A 227 -10.69 10.75 -3.71
CA LEU A 227 -9.53 11.55 -4.15
C LEU A 227 -9.94 12.66 -5.13
N HIS A 228 -10.80 12.36 -6.12
CA HIS A 228 -11.32 13.40 -7.01
C HIS A 228 -12.04 14.50 -6.23
N ARG A 229 -12.87 14.14 -5.25
CA ARG A 229 -13.55 15.14 -4.41
C ARG A 229 -12.57 16.00 -3.63
N LYS A 230 -11.50 15.38 -3.08
CA LYS A 230 -10.49 16.06 -2.26
C LYS A 230 -9.60 16.98 -3.09
N TYR A 231 -9.13 16.53 -4.27
CA TYR A 231 -8.12 17.21 -5.08
C TYR A 231 -8.65 17.94 -6.32
N LEU A 232 -9.97 18.03 -6.52
CA LEU A 232 -10.56 18.73 -7.64
C LEU A 232 -10.13 20.21 -7.70
N ALA A 233 -10.13 20.88 -6.54
CA ALA A 233 -9.69 22.28 -6.43
C ALA A 233 -8.18 22.45 -6.63
N ALA A 234 -7.40 21.40 -6.41
CA ALA A 234 -5.96 21.36 -6.67
C ALA A 234 -5.60 20.99 -8.12
N GLY A 235 -6.59 20.91 -9.00
CA GLY A 235 -6.37 20.66 -10.43
C GLY A 235 -6.36 19.18 -10.84
N MET A 236 -6.81 18.26 -9.98
CA MET A 236 -6.95 16.85 -10.38
C MET A 236 -7.94 16.73 -11.55
N PRO A 237 -7.52 16.21 -12.72
CA PRO A 237 -8.36 16.25 -13.92
C PRO A 237 -9.56 15.33 -13.79
N LEU A 238 -10.71 15.83 -14.21
CA LEU A 238 -11.91 15.02 -14.28
C LEU A 238 -11.80 14.00 -15.43
N PRO A 239 -12.18 12.76 -15.20
CA PRO A 239 -12.17 11.75 -16.23
C PRO A 239 -13.21 12.09 -17.31
N SER A 240 -12.89 11.75 -18.56
CA SER A 240 -13.79 11.90 -19.68
C SER A 240 -15.08 11.10 -19.49
N ARG A 241 -16.24 11.75 -19.55
CA ARG A 241 -17.57 11.11 -19.48
C ARG A 241 -17.73 10.05 -20.55
N LEU A 242 -17.26 10.33 -21.78
CA LEU A 242 -17.31 9.39 -22.89
C LEU A 242 -16.50 8.11 -22.61
N ARG A 243 -15.29 8.24 -22.07
CA ARG A 243 -14.47 7.08 -21.68
C ARG A 243 -15.13 6.26 -20.58
N HIS A 244 -15.78 6.93 -19.64
CA HIS A 244 -16.50 6.26 -18.55
C HIS A 244 -17.69 5.46 -19.10
N LEU A 245 -18.51 6.07 -19.97
CA LEU A 245 -19.65 5.43 -20.60
C LEU A 245 -19.21 4.26 -21.51
N ALA A 246 -18.21 4.48 -22.36
CA ALA A 246 -17.64 3.42 -23.19
C ALA A 246 -17.11 2.25 -22.34
N GLY A 247 -16.53 2.53 -21.16
CA GLY A 247 -16.11 1.52 -20.23
C GLY A 247 -17.25 0.61 -19.75
N TRP A 248 -18.44 1.13 -19.54
CA TRP A 248 -19.63 0.34 -19.20
C TRP A 248 -20.13 -0.49 -20.36
N LEU A 249 -20.19 0.07 -21.56
CA LEU A 249 -20.60 -0.64 -22.77
C LEU A 249 -19.68 -1.84 -23.08
N LEU A 250 -18.40 -1.77 -22.68
CA LEU A 250 -17.43 -2.83 -22.87
C LEU A 250 -17.42 -3.91 -21.79
N VAL A 251 -18.24 -3.81 -20.72
CA VAL A 251 -18.27 -4.81 -19.63
C VAL A 251 -18.68 -6.19 -20.15
N LEU A 252 -19.81 -6.27 -20.83
CA LEU A 252 -20.33 -7.53 -21.34
C LEU A 252 -19.47 -8.12 -22.47
N PRO A 253 -19.09 -7.36 -23.52
CA PRO A 253 -18.17 -7.87 -24.54
C PRO A 253 -16.85 -8.41 -23.99
N ARG A 254 -16.26 -7.75 -22.98
CA ARG A 254 -15.02 -8.21 -22.34
C ARG A 254 -15.22 -9.49 -21.53
N LEU A 255 -16.37 -9.69 -20.90
CA LEU A 255 -16.70 -10.95 -20.23
C LEU A 255 -16.81 -12.09 -21.24
N LEU A 256 -17.53 -11.89 -22.35
CA LEU A 256 -17.69 -12.88 -23.42
C LEU A 256 -16.36 -13.24 -24.11
N ALA A 257 -15.42 -12.28 -24.15
CA ALA A 257 -14.08 -12.48 -24.70
C ALA A 257 -13.09 -13.08 -23.69
N ALA A 258 -13.45 -13.20 -22.41
CA ALA A 258 -12.57 -13.70 -21.35
C ALA A 258 -12.53 -15.23 -21.37
N ARG A 259 -11.51 -15.79 -22.07
CA ARG A 259 -11.34 -17.23 -22.26
C ARG A 259 -10.34 -17.87 -21.29
N ASP A 260 -9.66 -17.08 -20.48
CA ASP A 260 -8.65 -17.54 -19.52
C ASP A 260 -8.83 -16.86 -18.14
N ARG A 261 -8.14 -17.43 -17.16
CA ARG A 261 -8.22 -16.99 -15.75
C ARG A 261 -7.72 -15.55 -15.54
N ALA A 262 -6.73 -15.14 -16.29
CA ALA A 262 -6.17 -13.77 -16.20
C ALA A 262 -7.15 -12.72 -16.73
N ARG A 263 -7.78 -12.98 -17.89
CA ARG A 263 -8.79 -12.10 -18.47
C ARG A 263 -10.04 -11.99 -17.58
N LEU A 264 -10.48 -13.11 -17.00
CA LEU A 264 -11.56 -13.12 -16.01
C LEU A 264 -11.16 -12.34 -14.75
N GLY A 265 -9.93 -12.49 -14.25
CA GLY A 265 -9.41 -11.71 -13.13
C GLY A 265 -9.46 -10.20 -13.39
N ARG A 266 -8.93 -9.78 -14.53
CA ARG A 266 -9.02 -8.36 -14.98
C ARG A 266 -10.45 -7.86 -15.08
N TRP A 267 -11.33 -8.68 -15.60
CA TRP A 267 -12.74 -8.32 -15.73
C TRP A 267 -13.39 -8.10 -14.36
N TRP A 268 -13.19 -9.01 -13.40
CA TRP A 268 -13.74 -8.89 -12.05
C TRP A 268 -13.21 -7.65 -11.33
N PHE A 269 -11.91 -7.38 -11.42
CA PHE A 269 -11.33 -6.17 -10.88
C PHE A 269 -11.93 -4.91 -11.52
N ALA A 270 -11.99 -4.87 -12.85
CA ALA A 270 -12.51 -3.73 -13.61
C ALA A 270 -14.02 -3.48 -13.35
N LEU A 271 -14.81 -4.54 -13.17
CA LEU A 271 -16.22 -4.44 -12.76
C LEU A 271 -16.32 -3.84 -11.36
N GLY A 272 -15.55 -4.38 -10.40
CA GLY A 272 -15.50 -3.86 -9.03
C GLY A 272 -15.15 -2.37 -9.02
N TRP A 273 -14.10 -1.98 -9.75
CA TRP A 273 -13.66 -0.59 -9.82
C TRP A 273 -14.76 0.35 -10.37
N ARG A 274 -15.50 -0.07 -11.41
CA ARG A 274 -16.61 0.72 -11.95
C ARG A 274 -17.76 0.88 -10.97
N VAL A 275 -18.17 -0.22 -10.33
CA VAL A 275 -19.24 -0.20 -9.33
C VAL A 275 -18.84 0.65 -8.12
N GLY A 276 -17.62 0.48 -7.61
CA GLY A 276 -17.08 1.30 -6.52
C GLY A 276 -17.05 2.77 -6.85
N ARG A 277 -16.60 3.12 -8.06
CA ARG A 277 -16.58 4.50 -8.54
C ARG A 277 -17.97 5.10 -8.71
N LEU A 278 -18.92 4.35 -9.28
CA LEU A 278 -20.31 4.80 -9.40
C LEU A 278 -20.90 5.13 -8.01
N ARG A 279 -20.70 4.22 -7.04
CA ARG A 279 -21.14 4.44 -5.67
C ARG A 279 -20.42 5.61 -4.99
N GLY A 280 -19.12 5.77 -5.25
CA GLY A 280 -18.33 6.90 -4.77
C GLY A 280 -18.82 8.23 -5.34
N ASN A 281 -19.06 8.30 -6.64
CA ASN A 281 -19.59 9.49 -7.28
C ASN A 281 -20.94 9.92 -6.65
N ALA A 282 -21.83 8.97 -6.39
CA ALA A 282 -23.10 9.24 -5.70
C ALA A 282 -22.85 9.73 -4.25
N ARG A 283 -21.96 9.06 -3.50
CA ARG A 283 -21.64 9.42 -2.10
C ARG A 283 -21.03 10.81 -1.97
N TYR A 284 -20.10 11.16 -2.86
CA TYR A 284 -19.36 12.42 -2.81
C TYR A 284 -19.98 13.52 -3.68
N ARG A 285 -21.18 13.27 -4.22
CA ARG A 285 -21.93 14.19 -5.08
C ARG A 285 -21.09 14.73 -6.25
N LEU A 286 -20.28 13.85 -6.84
CA LEU A 286 -19.56 14.17 -8.04
C LEU A 286 -20.49 13.91 -9.24
N LEU A 287 -20.77 14.96 -10.04
CA LEU A 287 -21.53 14.84 -11.29
C LEU A 287 -20.69 14.14 -12.40
N LEU A 288 -19.96 13.12 -12.01
CA LEU A 288 -19.05 12.34 -12.85
C LEU A 288 -19.72 11.02 -13.17
N PHE A 289 -20.44 10.97 -14.24
CA PHE A 289 -21.03 9.75 -14.78
C PHE A 289 -20.01 8.93 -15.56
#